data_7217fb61ad808befbb075c18af2a926f
#
_entry.id   7217fb61ad808befbb075c18af2a926f
#
_cell.length_a   1.000
_cell.length_b   1.000
_cell.length_c   1.000
_cell.angle_alpha   90.00
_cell.angle_beta   90.00
_cell.angle_gamma   90.00
#
_symmetry.space_group_name_H-M   'P 1'
#
loop_
_entity.id
_entity.type
_entity.pdbx_description
1 polymer ?
#
loop_
_entity_poly.entity_id
_entity_poly.type
_entity_poly.pdbx_seq_one_letter_code
_entity_poly.pdbx_strand_id
1 'polypeptide(L)'
;MIRGSINRQKGGSLMGDYASLVGEAILRQRTREAEHAARIEAELADRVKSEFISNMSHELRTPLNTMIGFSKILAEHDKRRIADKDIVEYAKLINDAAGHLLSVINDILDISKMQSGRYTLDAREVIVEDVLHATYLANRAAAREAGVSLDLEVADQLPLVRGDATKLQQVFNNIVSNAIKFTLREGAVKIEAIRLADGGVGVMIRDTGVGMSAQELKLATTPFGQVDGSRSRWREGTGLGLPIARSLIELHGGHIKIDSEKGRGTEVGIFLPSATTLNIREARDAVLGNGGGA
;
A
#
# COMPACT_ATOMS: atom_id res chain seq x y z
N MET A 1 72.12 -8.48 37.20
CA MET A 1 71.10 -8.81 36.12
C MET A 1 69.70 -9.11 36.65
N ILE A 2 69.18 -8.44 37.72
CA ILE A 2 67.84 -8.75 38.28
C ILE A 2 66.85 -7.59 38.20
N ARG A 3 67.26 -6.36 37.79
CA ARG A 3 66.37 -5.20 37.70
C ARG A 3 65.62 -5.03 36.42
N GLY A 4 65.92 -5.82 35.39
CA GLY A 4 65.26 -5.70 34.05
C GLY A 4 63.99 -6.53 33.87
N SER A 5 63.74 -7.62 34.62
CA SER A 5 62.61 -8.54 34.44
C SER A 5 61.32 -8.05 35.15
N ILE A 6 61.45 -7.30 36.26
CA ILE A 6 60.24 -6.85 37.01
C ILE A 6 59.50 -5.74 36.28
N ASN A 7 60.16 -4.93 35.46
CA ASN A 7 59.52 -3.82 34.78
C ASN A 7 58.75 -4.27 33.50
N ARG A 8 59.10 -5.42 32.87
CA ARG A 8 58.33 -5.97 31.73
C ARG A 8 57.05 -6.65 32.16
N GLN A 9 57.01 -7.30 33.32
CA GLN A 9 55.82 -7.96 33.83
C GLN A 9 54.73 -6.97 34.28
N LYS A 10 55.12 -5.82 34.90
CA LYS A 10 54.19 -4.76 35.27
C LYS A 10 53.62 -4.00 34.08
N GLY A 11 54.36 -3.82 32.98
CA GLY A 11 53.90 -3.18 31.76
C GLY A 11 52.90 -4.04 30.97
N GLY A 12 53.05 -5.37 30.99
CA GLY A 12 52.12 -6.28 30.34
C GLY A 12 50.75 -6.36 31.05
N SER A 13 50.75 -6.33 32.37
CA SER A 13 49.53 -6.29 33.20
C SER A 13 48.73 -5.01 32.99
N LEU A 14 49.39 -3.85 33.03
CA LEU A 14 48.77 -2.54 32.80
C LEU A 14 48.15 -2.41 31.39
N MET A 15 48.79 -2.94 30.37
CA MET A 15 48.27 -2.93 28.99
C MET A 15 47.08 -3.86 28.81
N GLY A 16 47.07 -5.02 29.48
CA GLY A 16 45.93 -5.95 29.53
C GLY A 16 44.71 -5.33 30.22
N ASP A 17 44.93 -4.67 31.36
CA ASP A 17 43.86 -3.99 32.12
C ASP A 17 43.28 -2.80 31.33
N TYR A 18 44.09 -2.04 30.60
CA TYR A 18 43.66 -0.96 29.73
C TYR A 18 42.83 -1.49 28.51
N ALA A 19 43.29 -2.56 27.92
CA ALA A 19 42.57 -3.19 26.79
C ALA A 19 41.20 -3.74 27.22
N SER A 20 41.12 -4.33 28.43
CA SER A 20 39.88 -4.79 29.04
C SER A 20 38.89 -3.64 29.31
N LEU A 21 39.36 -2.55 29.92
CA LEU A 21 38.58 -1.34 30.21
C LEU A 21 38.04 -0.67 28.93
N VAL A 22 38.88 -0.57 27.91
CA VAL A 22 38.44 -0.02 26.57
C VAL A 22 37.45 -0.96 25.93
N GLY A 23 37.66 -2.27 25.99
CA GLY A 23 36.72 -3.27 25.48
C GLY A 23 35.35 -3.19 26.16
N GLU A 24 35.32 -3.09 27.50
CA GLU A 24 34.06 -2.89 28.25
C GLU A 24 33.37 -1.57 27.91
N ALA A 25 34.12 -0.48 27.76
CA ALA A 25 33.55 0.82 27.39
C ALA A 25 32.92 0.80 26.02
N ILE A 26 33.60 0.19 25.03
CA ILE A 26 33.07 0.01 23.68
C ILE A 26 31.80 -0.88 23.67
N LEU A 27 31.84 -1.98 24.45
CA LEU A 27 30.66 -2.85 24.56
C LEU A 27 29.46 -2.12 25.16
N ARG A 28 29.68 -1.39 26.26
CA ARG A 28 28.63 -0.57 26.91
C ARG A 28 28.09 0.50 25.99
N GLN A 29 28.94 1.13 25.19
CA GLN A 29 28.49 2.13 24.21
C GLN A 29 27.63 1.50 23.11
N ARG A 30 28.07 0.38 22.53
CA ARG A 30 27.28 -0.36 21.51
C ARG A 30 25.93 -0.85 22.05
N THR A 31 25.91 -1.34 23.31
CA THR A 31 24.64 -1.76 23.93
C THR A 31 23.70 -0.57 24.11
N ARG A 32 24.20 0.59 24.59
CA ARG A 32 23.39 1.81 24.71
C ARG A 32 22.87 2.32 23.35
N GLU A 33 23.70 2.28 22.32
CA GLU A 33 23.30 2.68 20.96
C GLU A 33 22.22 1.73 20.41
N ALA A 34 22.36 0.41 20.63
CA ALA A 34 21.36 -0.58 20.24
C ALA A 34 20.05 -0.42 21.03
N GLU A 35 20.12 -0.20 22.35
CA GLU A 35 18.93 0.07 23.18
C GLU A 35 18.22 1.36 22.76
N HIS A 36 18.99 2.42 22.47
CA HIS A 36 18.44 3.68 22.01
C HIS A 36 17.77 3.55 20.62
N ALA A 37 18.39 2.82 19.69
CA ALA A 37 17.83 2.53 18.39
C ALA A 37 16.53 1.71 18.51
N ALA A 38 16.52 0.65 19.30
CA ALA A 38 15.33 -0.19 19.54
C ALA A 38 14.20 0.61 20.21
N ARG A 39 14.54 1.53 21.13
CA ARG A 39 13.55 2.40 21.77
C ARG A 39 12.92 3.37 20.77
N ILE A 40 13.72 4.02 19.91
CA ILE A 40 13.21 4.92 18.87
C ILE A 40 12.29 4.14 17.91
N GLU A 41 12.70 2.94 17.52
CA GLU A 41 11.88 2.08 16.64
C GLU A 41 10.55 1.71 17.29
N ALA A 42 10.54 1.34 18.58
CA ALA A 42 9.33 1.05 19.33
C ALA A 42 8.41 2.28 19.49
N GLU A 43 8.98 3.47 19.80
CA GLU A 43 8.22 4.71 19.91
C GLU A 43 7.61 5.13 18.55
N LEU A 44 8.33 4.92 17.44
CA LEU A 44 7.82 5.15 16.10
C LEU A 44 6.68 4.18 15.74
N ALA A 45 6.84 2.90 16.05
CA ALA A 45 5.82 1.89 15.81
C ALA A 45 4.53 2.18 16.61
N ASP A 46 4.66 2.61 17.88
CA ASP A 46 3.51 2.96 18.74
C ASP A 46 2.80 4.23 18.22
N ARG A 47 3.57 5.21 17.76
CA ARG A 47 3.02 6.41 17.14
C ARG A 47 2.25 6.10 15.86
N VAL A 48 2.82 5.29 14.97
CA VAL A 48 2.16 4.85 13.72
C VAL A 48 0.87 4.08 14.06
N LYS A 49 0.90 3.21 15.06
CA LYS A 49 -0.29 2.47 15.52
C LYS A 49 -1.37 3.39 16.08
N SER A 50 -1.00 4.42 16.83
CA SER A 50 -1.93 5.39 17.41
C SER A 50 -2.57 6.27 16.33
N GLU A 51 -1.79 6.74 15.36
CA GLU A 51 -2.28 7.47 14.19
C GLU A 51 -3.21 6.59 13.34
N PHE A 52 -2.87 5.31 13.18
CA PHE A 52 -3.72 4.33 12.50
C PHE A 52 -5.12 4.24 13.14
N ILE A 53 -5.20 4.04 14.48
CA ILE A 53 -6.49 3.92 15.20
C ILE A 53 -7.28 5.24 15.12
N SER A 54 -6.62 6.39 15.22
CA SER A 54 -7.25 7.69 15.12
C SER A 54 -7.88 7.91 13.74
N ASN A 55 -7.12 7.65 12.69
CA ASN A 55 -7.57 7.81 11.31
C ASN A 55 -8.71 6.84 10.96
N MET A 56 -8.61 5.56 11.38
CA MET A 56 -9.71 4.61 11.27
C MET A 56 -11.00 5.13 11.89
N SER A 57 -10.91 5.68 13.11
CA SER A 57 -12.09 6.23 13.81
C SER A 57 -12.73 7.37 13.03
N HIS A 58 -11.94 8.21 12.39
CA HIS A 58 -12.43 9.29 11.53
C HIS A 58 -13.09 8.77 10.25
N GLU A 59 -12.43 7.83 9.54
CA GLU A 59 -12.92 7.24 8.29
C GLU A 59 -14.20 6.42 8.46
N LEU A 60 -14.40 5.81 9.63
CA LEU A 60 -15.65 5.11 9.97
C LEU A 60 -16.77 6.08 10.39
N ARG A 61 -16.43 7.17 11.09
CA ARG A 61 -17.41 8.10 11.64
C ARG A 61 -18.11 8.91 10.55
N THR A 62 -17.39 9.34 9.52
CA THR A 62 -17.94 10.19 8.44
C THR A 62 -19.09 9.51 7.69
N PRO A 63 -18.95 8.32 7.09
CA PRO A 63 -20.05 7.64 6.42
C PRO A 63 -21.18 7.27 7.39
N LEU A 64 -20.86 6.88 8.62
CA LEU A 64 -21.86 6.56 9.63
C LEU A 64 -22.73 7.77 9.97
N ASN A 65 -22.13 8.95 10.17
CA ASN A 65 -22.87 10.18 10.41
C ASN A 65 -23.74 10.59 9.22
N THR A 66 -23.25 10.39 7.99
CA THR A 66 -24.01 10.62 6.75
C THR A 66 -25.25 9.72 6.70
N MET A 67 -25.09 8.41 6.94
CA MET A 67 -26.22 7.48 6.99
C MET A 67 -27.23 7.86 8.07
N ILE A 68 -26.77 8.12 9.30
CA ILE A 68 -27.65 8.52 10.41
C ILE A 68 -28.37 9.83 10.09
N GLY A 69 -27.68 10.82 9.53
CA GLY A 69 -28.25 12.13 9.19
C GLY A 69 -29.37 12.01 8.17
N PHE A 70 -29.12 11.37 7.02
CA PHE A 70 -30.15 11.22 5.99
C PHE A 70 -31.26 10.25 6.38
N SER A 71 -30.96 9.17 7.11
CA SER A 71 -32.00 8.29 7.66
C SER A 71 -32.96 9.02 8.59
N LYS A 72 -32.44 9.92 9.44
CA LYS A 72 -33.27 10.77 10.32
C LYS A 72 -34.16 11.73 9.53
N ILE A 73 -33.61 12.35 8.47
CA ILE A 73 -34.38 13.23 7.59
C ILE A 73 -35.52 12.44 6.93
N LEU A 74 -35.23 11.24 6.39
CA LEU A 74 -36.22 10.37 5.79
C LEU A 74 -37.28 9.89 6.79
N ALA A 75 -36.90 9.55 8.04
CA ALA A 75 -37.82 9.15 9.08
C ALA A 75 -38.81 10.27 9.51
N GLU A 76 -38.42 11.52 9.29
CA GLU A 76 -39.22 12.71 9.58
C GLU A 76 -39.93 13.29 8.34
N HIS A 77 -40.00 12.54 7.21
CA HIS A 77 -40.46 13.06 5.91
C HIS A 77 -41.87 13.65 5.98
N ASP A 78 -42.81 13.04 6.71
CA ASP A 78 -44.17 13.52 6.85
C ASP A 78 -44.22 14.92 7.47
N LYS A 79 -43.31 15.21 8.41
CA LYS A 79 -43.24 16.53 9.08
C LYS A 79 -42.55 17.57 8.21
N ARG A 80 -41.62 17.15 7.33
CA ARG A 80 -40.76 18.04 6.55
C ARG A 80 -41.23 18.27 5.11
N ARG A 81 -42.29 17.56 4.62
CA ARG A 81 -42.79 17.63 3.24
C ARG A 81 -41.68 17.50 2.19
N ILE A 82 -40.87 16.47 2.32
CA ILE A 82 -39.74 16.20 1.42
C ILE A 82 -40.31 15.74 0.07
N ALA A 83 -39.78 16.26 -1.03
CA ALA A 83 -40.19 15.84 -2.36
C ALA A 83 -39.68 14.42 -2.69
N ASP A 84 -40.43 13.63 -3.47
CA ASP A 84 -40.06 12.25 -3.83
C ASP A 84 -38.67 12.13 -4.45
N LYS A 85 -38.24 13.11 -5.24
CA LYS A 85 -36.89 13.17 -5.81
C LYS A 85 -35.79 13.22 -4.74
N ASP A 86 -36.05 13.99 -3.66
CA ASP A 86 -35.08 14.15 -2.56
C ASP A 86 -35.01 12.86 -1.71
N ILE A 87 -36.14 12.13 -1.58
CA ILE A 87 -36.17 10.82 -0.93
C ILE A 87 -35.25 9.84 -1.66
N VAL A 88 -35.32 9.79 -3.00
CA VAL A 88 -34.45 8.93 -3.81
C VAL A 88 -32.98 9.35 -3.69
N GLU A 89 -32.72 10.65 -3.70
CA GLU A 89 -31.36 11.20 -3.53
C GLU A 89 -30.78 10.85 -2.16
N TYR A 90 -31.54 11.05 -1.08
CA TYR A 90 -31.08 10.70 0.28
C TYR A 90 -30.88 9.19 0.47
N ALA A 91 -31.74 8.35 -0.14
CA ALA A 91 -31.55 6.90 -0.15
C ALA A 91 -30.25 6.49 -0.88
N LYS A 92 -29.92 7.14 -1.99
CA LYS A 92 -28.64 6.93 -2.70
C LYS A 92 -27.45 7.34 -1.81
N LEU A 93 -27.50 8.51 -1.18
CA LEU A 93 -26.42 8.96 -0.29
C LEU A 93 -26.20 8.00 0.89
N ILE A 94 -27.28 7.42 1.45
CA ILE A 94 -27.18 6.38 2.49
C ILE A 94 -26.50 5.13 1.92
N ASN A 95 -26.93 4.66 0.75
CA ASN A 95 -26.37 3.47 0.13
C ASN A 95 -24.89 3.65 -0.21
N ASP A 96 -24.49 4.80 -0.76
CA ASP A 96 -23.12 5.12 -1.11
C ASP A 96 -22.24 5.19 0.16
N ALA A 97 -22.74 5.83 1.22
CA ALA A 97 -22.05 5.88 2.51
C ALA A 97 -21.89 4.49 3.15
N ALA A 98 -22.91 3.61 3.03
CA ALA A 98 -22.83 2.23 3.50
C ALA A 98 -21.79 1.40 2.71
N GLY A 99 -21.77 1.55 1.38
CA GLY A 99 -20.77 0.91 0.51
C GLY A 99 -19.35 1.36 0.84
N HIS A 100 -19.16 2.67 1.06
CA HIS A 100 -17.87 3.22 1.49
C HIS A 100 -17.43 2.66 2.85
N LEU A 101 -18.34 2.62 3.84
CA LEU A 101 -18.05 2.05 5.16
C LEU A 101 -17.63 0.58 5.08
N LEU A 102 -18.33 -0.21 4.26
CA LEU A 102 -18.00 -1.63 4.05
C LEU A 102 -16.62 -1.78 3.42
N SER A 103 -16.27 -0.93 2.43
CA SER A 103 -14.94 -0.93 1.83
C SER A 103 -13.85 -0.63 2.87
N VAL A 104 -14.03 0.40 3.70
CA VAL A 104 -13.08 0.75 4.77
C VAL A 104 -12.87 -0.40 5.75
N ILE A 105 -13.96 -1.06 6.18
CA ILE A 105 -13.89 -2.22 7.09
C ILE A 105 -13.10 -3.36 6.44
N ASN A 106 -13.37 -3.68 5.19
CA ASN A 106 -12.67 -4.74 4.47
C ASN A 106 -11.17 -4.40 4.30
N ASP A 107 -10.83 -3.16 3.98
CA ASP A 107 -9.46 -2.67 3.87
C ASP A 107 -8.68 -2.84 5.19
N ILE A 108 -9.31 -2.51 6.32
CA ILE A 108 -8.75 -2.69 7.66
C ILE A 108 -8.51 -4.16 7.98
N LEU A 109 -9.50 -5.03 7.67
CA LEU A 109 -9.39 -6.47 7.87
C LEU A 109 -8.29 -7.08 6.99
N ASP A 110 -8.18 -6.64 5.73
CA ASP A 110 -7.13 -7.08 4.81
C ASP A 110 -5.75 -6.71 5.37
N ILE A 111 -5.52 -5.45 5.78
CA ILE A 111 -4.26 -5.02 6.40
C ILE A 111 -3.94 -5.84 7.66
N SER A 112 -4.92 -6.04 8.55
CA SER A 112 -4.73 -6.81 9.79
C SER A 112 -4.31 -8.25 9.51
N LYS A 113 -4.94 -8.90 8.52
CA LYS A 113 -4.58 -10.27 8.10
C LYS A 113 -3.19 -10.32 7.47
N MET A 114 -2.83 -9.33 6.63
CA MET A 114 -1.51 -9.25 5.99
C MET A 114 -0.41 -9.07 7.05
N GLN A 115 -0.58 -8.15 8.00
CA GLN A 115 0.38 -7.92 9.09
C GLN A 115 0.58 -9.13 10.00
N SER A 116 -0.47 -9.94 10.21
CA SER A 116 -0.39 -11.16 11.01
C SER A 116 0.15 -12.38 10.24
N GLY A 117 0.50 -12.24 8.96
CA GLY A 117 0.95 -13.34 8.10
C GLY A 117 -0.12 -14.40 7.82
N ARG A 118 -1.39 -14.10 8.10
CA ARG A 118 -2.53 -15.04 7.94
C ARG A 118 -3.30 -14.82 6.63
N TYR A 119 -2.81 -13.93 5.79
CA TYR A 119 -3.47 -13.64 4.52
C TYR A 119 -3.14 -14.75 3.51
N THR A 120 -4.16 -15.38 2.98
CA THR A 120 -4.03 -16.42 1.94
C THR A 120 -4.73 -15.96 0.66
N LEU A 121 -4.04 -16.11 -0.47
CA LEU A 121 -4.62 -15.87 -1.79
C LEU A 121 -5.32 -17.14 -2.30
N ASP A 122 -6.46 -17.00 -2.96
CA ASP A 122 -7.02 -18.07 -3.82
C ASP A 122 -6.28 -18.04 -5.17
N ALA A 123 -5.03 -18.51 -5.13
CA ALA A 123 -4.12 -18.39 -6.26
C ALA A 123 -4.42 -19.43 -7.35
N ARG A 124 -4.85 -18.93 -8.52
CA ARG A 124 -5.16 -19.69 -9.74
C ARG A 124 -4.38 -19.10 -10.92
N GLU A 125 -4.49 -19.72 -12.08
CA GLU A 125 -4.05 -19.10 -13.32
C GLU A 125 -5.01 -17.97 -13.70
N VAL A 126 -4.45 -16.76 -13.89
CA VAL A 126 -5.21 -15.54 -14.17
C VAL A 126 -4.78 -14.98 -15.52
N ILE A 127 -5.76 -14.67 -16.36
CA ILE A 127 -5.61 -13.88 -17.58
C ILE A 127 -5.67 -12.41 -17.15
N VAL A 128 -4.50 -11.75 -17.08
CA VAL A 128 -4.39 -10.35 -16.62
C VAL A 128 -5.18 -9.41 -17.51
N GLU A 129 -5.26 -9.68 -18.80
CA GLU A 129 -6.07 -8.93 -19.77
C GLU A 129 -7.54 -8.83 -19.35
N ASP A 130 -8.17 -9.94 -18.94
CA ASP A 130 -9.57 -9.96 -18.48
C ASP A 130 -9.77 -9.08 -17.24
N VAL A 131 -8.83 -9.13 -16.30
CA VAL A 131 -8.86 -8.31 -15.07
C VAL A 131 -8.73 -6.83 -15.41
N LEU A 132 -7.85 -6.46 -16.35
CA LEU A 132 -7.67 -5.08 -16.78
C LEU A 132 -8.89 -4.56 -17.55
N HIS A 133 -9.50 -5.38 -18.40
CA HIS A 133 -10.76 -5.02 -19.08
C HIS A 133 -11.88 -4.79 -18.06
N ALA A 134 -12.04 -5.67 -17.07
CA ALA A 134 -13.03 -5.49 -16.01
C ALA A 134 -12.76 -4.18 -15.21
N THR A 135 -11.50 -3.89 -14.89
CA THR A 135 -11.07 -2.65 -14.22
C THR A 135 -11.40 -1.42 -15.07
N TYR A 136 -11.08 -1.45 -16.37
CA TYR A 136 -11.38 -0.37 -17.30
C TYR A 136 -12.87 -0.07 -17.33
N LEU A 137 -13.70 -1.10 -17.49
CA LEU A 137 -15.16 -0.95 -17.55
C LEU A 137 -15.74 -0.39 -16.24
N ALA A 138 -15.25 -0.86 -15.10
CA ALA A 138 -15.69 -0.40 -13.79
C ALA A 138 -15.39 1.10 -13.57
N ASN A 139 -14.28 1.61 -14.09
CA ASN A 139 -13.85 2.99 -13.86
C ASN A 139 -14.29 3.97 -14.98
N ARG A 140 -14.83 3.47 -16.10
CA ARG A 140 -15.19 4.30 -17.26
C ARG A 140 -16.22 5.38 -16.95
N ALA A 141 -17.21 5.07 -16.13
CA ALA A 141 -18.25 6.03 -15.75
C ALA A 141 -17.66 7.18 -14.90
N ALA A 142 -16.85 6.85 -13.90
CA ALA A 142 -16.18 7.82 -13.03
C ALA A 142 -15.21 8.71 -13.82
N ALA A 143 -14.45 8.13 -14.76
CA ALA A 143 -13.56 8.91 -15.63
C ALA A 143 -14.34 9.92 -16.47
N ARG A 144 -15.47 9.49 -17.09
CA ARG A 144 -16.35 10.39 -17.86
C ARG A 144 -16.92 11.53 -17.02
N GLU A 145 -17.37 11.23 -15.81
CA GLU A 145 -17.93 12.23 -14.89
C GLU A 145 -16.84 13.24 -14.44
N ALA A 146 -15.62 12.75 -14.18
CA ALA A 146 -14.47 13.59 -13.90
C ALA A 146 -13.99 14.41 -15.10
N GLY A 147 -14.41 14.06 -16.32
CA GLY A 147 -13.94 14.68 -17.57
C GLY A 147 -12.49 14.29 -17.90
N VAL A 148 -12.09 13.05 -17.56
CA VAL A 148 -10.76 12.49 -17.79
C VAL A 148 -10.85 11.41 -18.86
N SER A 149 -9.91 11.40 -19.82
CA SER A 149 -9.82 10.26 -20.77
C SER A 149 -9.22 9.05 -20.03
N LEU A 150 -9.81 7.86 -20.31
CA LEU A 150 -9.31 6.61 -19.79
C LEU A 150 -9.07 5.67 -20.96
N ASP A 151 -7.84 5.24 -21.14
CA ASP A 151 -7.42 4.38 -22.25
C ASP A 151 -6.78 3.10 -21.73
N LEU A 152 -7.01 1.98 -22.44
CA LEU A 152 -6.44 0.67 -22.13
C LEU A 152 -5.75 0.11 -23.38
N GLU A 153 -4.46 -0.16 -23.27
CA GLU A 153 -3.67 -0.85 -24.29
C GLU A 153 -3.07 -2.12 -23.70
N VAL A 154 -3.37 -3.25 -24.29
CA VAL A 154 -2.85 -4.55 -23.86
C VAL A 154 -2.06 -5.16 -25.01
N ALA A 155 -0.82 -5.55 -24.75
CA ALA A 155 0.00 -6.25 -25.73
C ALA A 155 -0.56 -7.64 -26.01
N ASP A 156 -0.40 -8.11 -27.25
CA ASP A 156 -0.79 -9.45 -27.64
C ASP A 156 -0.06 -10.53 -26.83
N GLN A 157 -0.77 -11.60 -26.49
CA GLN A 157 -0.22 -12.80 -25.86
C GLN A 157 0.50 -12.56 -24.51
N LEU A 158 -0.14 -11.86 -23.59
CA LEU A 158 0.34 -11.78 -22.22
C LEU A 158 0.40 -13.19 -21.59
N PRO A 159 1.45 -13.49 -20.80
CA PRO A 159 1.55 -14.77 -20.09
C PRO A 159 0.48 -14.84 -18.98
N LEU A 160 0.08 -16.09 -18.62
CA LEU A 160 -0.73 -16.32 -17.45
C LEU A 160 0.09 -15.98 -16.18
N VAL A 161 -0.61 -15.41 -15.21
CA VAL A 161 -0.07 -15.09 -13.89
C VAL A 161 -0.74 -16.00 -12.86
N ARG A 162 0.03 -16.54 -11.92
CA ARG A 162 -0.54 -17.25 -10.78
C ARG A 162 -0.95 -16.27 -9.70
N GLY A 163 -2.25 -16.15 -9.45
CA GLY A 163 -2.76 -15.15 -8.51
C GLY A 163 -4.24 -15.28 -8.22
N ASP A 164 -4.74 -14.37 -7.41
CA ASP A 164 -6.15 -14.18 -7.11
C ASP A 164 -6.70 -13.03 -7.98
N ALA A 165 -7.55 -13.37 -8.96
CA ALA A 165 -8.11 -12.42 -9.92
C ALA A 165 -8.88 -11.28 -9.22
N THR A 166 -9.62 -11.59 -8.13
CA THR A 166 -10.37 -10.59 -7.36
C THR A 166 -9.45 -9.60 -6.67
N LYS A 167 -8.33 -10.10 -6.12
CA LYS A 167 -7.35 -9.25 -5.45
C LYS A 167 -6.51 -8.43 -6.43
N LEU A 168 -6.17 -8.99 -7.58
CA LEU A 168 -5.55 -8.22 -8.66
C LEU A 168 -6.48 -7.13 -9.18
N GLN A 169 -7.78 -7.42 -9.33
CA GLN A 169 -8.78 -6.42 -9.70
C GLN A 169 -8.90 -5.31 -8.63
N GLN A 170 -8.84 -5.66 -7.34
CA GLN A 170 -8.79 -4.70 -6.24
C GLN A 170 -7.57 -3.78 -6.36
N VAL A 171 -6.38 -4.34 -6.65
CA VAL A 171 -5.14 -3.56 -6.88
C VAL A 171 -5.32 -2.57 -8.01
N PHE A 172 -5.72 -3.04 -9.19
CA PHE A 172 -5.85 -2.18 -10.36
C PHE A 172 -6.94 -1.12 -10.17
N ASN A 173 -8.09 -1.46 -9.55
CA ASN A 173 -9.13 -0.50 -9.21
C ASN A 173 -8.62 0.59 -8.26
N ASN A 174 -7.85 0.24 -7.24
CA ASN A 174 -7.29 1.21 -6.29
C ASN A 174 -6.35 2.21 -6.99
N ILE A 175 -5.54 1.75 -7.93
CA ILE A 175 -4.60 2.59 -8.65
C ILE A 175 -5.30 3.44 -9.71
N VAL A 176 -6.20 2.84 -10.51
CA VAL A 176 -6.92 3.56 -11.58
C VAL A 176 -7.88 4.60 -10.99
N SER A 177 -8.61 4.27 -9.91
CA SER A 177 -9.49 5.23 -9.26
C SER A 177 -8.71 6.41 -8.66
N ASN A 178 -7.54 6.18 -8.08
CA ASN A 178 -6.64 7.25 -7.63
C ASN A 178 -6.14 8.09 -8.81
N ALA A 179 -5.72 7.47 -9.90
CA ALA A 179 -5.29 8.17 -11.11
C ALA A 179 -6.39 9.11 -11.63
N ILE A 180 -7.63 8.64 -11.75
CA ILE A 180 -8.78 9.45 -12.18
C ILE A 180 -9.05 10.58 -11.19
N LYS A 181 -9.04 10.28 -9.90
CA LYS A 181 -9.32 11.23 -8.82
C LYS A 181 -8.35 12.41 -8.80
N PHE A 182 -7.06 12.15 -9.02
CA PHE A 182 -6.01 13.15 -8.94
C PHE A 182 -5.66 13.79 -10.30
N THR A 183 -6.32 13.35 -11.37
CA THR A 183 -6.21 13.96 -12.69
C THR A 183 -7.20 15.12 -12.83
N LEU A 184 -6.72 16.25 -13.38
CA LEU A 184 -7.55 17.40 -13.66
C LEU A 184 -8.46 17.11 -14.86
N ARG A 185 -9.54 17.89 -14.97
CA ARG A 185 -10.45 17.83 -16.13
C ARG A 185 -9.66 18.04 -17.41
N GLU A 186 -10.01 17.29 -18.47
CA GLU A 186 -9.30 17.23 -19.75
C GLU A 186 -7.93 16.52 -19.69
N GLY A 187 -7.56 15.96 -18.53
CA GLY A 187 -6.41 15.09 -18.43
C GLY A 187 -6.66 13.67 -18.89
N ALA A 188 -5.63 12.84 -18.79
CA ALA A 188 -5.65 11.46 -19.30
C ALA A 188 -5.12 10.47 -18.26
N VAL A 189 -5.72 9.28 -18.25
CA VAL A 189 -5.22 8.09 -17.56
C VAL A 189 -5.04 6.99 -18.59
N LYS A 190 -3.85 6.42 -18.69
CA LYS A 190 -3.51 5.34 -19.61
C LYS A 190 -3.08 4.10 -18.84
N ILE A 191 -3.66 2.97 -19.19
CA ILE A 191 -3.32 1.64 -18.68
C ILE A 191 -2.63 0.90 -19.82
N GLU A 192 -1.39 0.48 -19.63
CA GLU A 192 -0.63 -0.31 -20.58
C GLU A 192 -0.21 -1.62 -19.95
N ALA A 193 -0.42 -2.74 -20.63
CA ALA A 193 0.06 -4.05 -20.21
C ALA A 193 1.02 -4.64 -21.24
N ILE A 194 2.18 -5.07 -20.78
CA ILE A 194 3.25 -5.60 -21.63
C ILE A 194 3.79 -6.92 -21.07
N ARG A 195 4.33 -7.74 -21.95
CA ARG A 195 5.13 -8.90 -21.55
C ARG A 195 6.55 -8.44 -21.21
N LEU A 196 7.05 -8.86 -20.06
CA LEU A 196 8.41 -8.56 -19.62
C LEU A 196 9.43 -9.53 -20.20
N ALA A 197 10.69 -9.12 -20.25
CA ALA A 197 11.78 -9.93 -20.78
C ALA A 197 12.04 -11.23 -19.97
N ASP A 198 11.70 -11.22 -18.68
CA ASP A 198 11.77 -12.38 -17.78
C ASP A 198 10.55 -13.32 -17.91
N GLY A 199 9.64 -13.01 -18.83
CA GLY A 199 8.42 -13.77 -19.06
C GLY A 199 7.24 -13.38 -18.17
N GLY A 200 7.39 -12.40 -17.30
CA GLY A 200 6.31 -11.85 -16.48
C GLY A 200 5.40 -10.87 -17.21
N VAL A 201 4.49 -10.23 -16.46
CA VAL A 201 3.59 -9.19 -16.93
C VAL A 201 3.93 -7.88 -16.24
N GLY A 202 4.11 -6.81 -17.01
CA GLY A 202 4.22 -5.44 -16.55
C GLY A 202 2.92 -4.70 -16.86
N VAL A 203 2.33 -4.05 -15.87
CA VAL A 203 1.17 -3.15 -16.05
C VAL A 203 1.57 -1.76 -15.61
N MET A 204 1.51 -0.81 -16.53
CA MET A 204 1.84 0.59 -16.30
C MET A 204 0.57 1.42 -16.31
N ILE A 205 0.31 2.14 -15.22
CA ILE A 205 -0.83 3.06 -15.10
C ILE A 205 -0.26 4.46 -14.95
N ARG A 206 -0.48 5.30 -15.96
CA ARG A 206 0.02 6.67 -16.04
C ARG A 206 -1.13 7.65 -16.01
N ASP A 207 -1.00 8.69 -15.21
CA ASP A 207 -1.91 9.81 -15.18
C ASP A 207 -1.18 11.14 -15.47
N THR A 208 -1.92 12.10 -15.99
CA THR A 208 -1.46 13.48 -16.20
C THR A 208 -1.94 14.41 -15.09
N GLY A 209 -2.05 13.85 -13.89
CA GLY A 209 -2.59 14.54 -12.71
C GLY A 209 -1.61 15.50 -12.05
N VAL A 210 -1.92 15.86 -10.83
CA VAL A 210 -1.13 16.83 -10.05
C VAL A 210 0.25 16.33 -9.65
N GLY A 211 0.48 15.02 -9.68
CA GLY A 211 1.71 14.40 -9.24
C GLY A 211 2.05 14.68 -7.78
N MET A 212 3.14 14.07 -7.33
CA MET A 212 3.61 14.14 -5.93
C MET A 212 5.09 14.51 -5.88
N SER A 213 5.48 15.26 -4.85
CA SER A 213 6.88 15.41 -4.45
C SER A 213 7.39 14.12 -3.78
N ALA A 214 8.70 13.96 -3.63
CA ALA A 214 9.29 12.80 -2.96
C ALA A 214 8.79 12.62 -1.50
N GLN A 215 8.50 13.72 -0.79
CA GLN A 215 7.95 13.68 0.57
C GLN A 215 6.48 13.22 0.58
N GLU A 216 5.68 13.76 -0.35
CA GLU A 216 4.28 13.37 -0.53
C GLU A 216 4.16 11.90 -0.97
N LEU A 217 5.03 11.43 -1.86
CA LEU A 217 5.07 10.02 -2.29
C LEU A 217 5.38 9.08 -1.11
N LYS A 218 6.35 9.44 -0.27
CA LYS A 218 6.66 8.66 0.94
C LYS A 218 5.45 8.58 1.87
N LEU A 219 4.72 9.68 2.04
CA LEU A 219 3.50 9.72 2.84
C LEU A 219 2.39 8.88 2.21
N ALA A 220 2.13 9.02 0.91
CA ALA A 220 1.08 8.29 0.19
C ALA A 220 1.26 6.76 0.19
N THR A 221 2.51 6.28 0.35
CA THR A 221 2.82 4.84 0.47
C THR A 221 2.73 4.31 1.90
N THR A 222 2.50 5.18 2.89
CA THR A 222 2.29 4.80 4.29
C THR A 222 0.79 4.57 4.54
N PRO A 223 0.40 3.54 5.31
CA PRO A 223 -1.01 3.34 5.67
C PRO A 223 -1.63 4.61 6.27
N PHE A 224 -2.80 5.02 5.76
CA PHE A 224 -3.51 6.28 6.09
C PHE A 224 -2.74 7.57 5.75
N GLY A 225 -1.63 7.47 5.04
CA GLY A 225 -0.93 8.64 4.55
C GLY A 225 -1.78 9.39 3.53
N GLN A 226 -2.14 10.62 3.85
CA GLN A 226 -2.86 11.51 2.94
C GLN A 226 -2.01 12.74 2.68
N VAL A 227 -1.92 13.10 1.41
CA VAL A 227 -1.26 14.36 1.02
C VAL A 227 -2.26 15.49 1.22
N ASP A 228 -1.94 16.44 2.10
CA ASP A 228 -2.76 17.62 2.35
C ASP A 228 -2.88 18.48 1.09
N GLY A 229 -3.92 18.22 0.30
CA GLY A 229 -4.30 19.07 -0.82
C GLY A 229 -5.22 20.18 -0.37
N SER A 230 -4.89 21.44 -0.67
CA SER A 230 -5.71 22.63 -0.39
C SER A 230 -7.07 22.66 -1.11
N ARG A 231 -7.38 21.67 -1.95
CA ARG A 231 -8.65 21.54 -2.70
C ARG A 231 -9.52 20.45 -2.07
N SER A 232 -10.69 20.84 -1.59
CA SER A 232 -11.67 20.00 -0.87
C SER A 232 -12.06 18.70 -1.59
N ARG A 233 -11.95 18.63 -2.90
CA ARG A 233 -12.27 17.48 -3.75
C ARG A 233 -11.31 16.28 -3.55
N TRP A 234 -10.12 16.50 -3.01
CA TRP A 234 -9.06 15.49 -2.92
C TRP A 234 -8.90 14.90 -1.52
N ARG A 235 -9.72 15.34 -0.57
CA ARG A 235 -9.71 14.83 0.82
C ARG A 235 -10.41 13.48 1.00
N GLU A 236 -11.22 13.04 0.03
CA GLU A 236 -11.93 11.76 0.14
C GLU A 236 -11.00 10.59 -0.17
N GLY A 237 -10.81 9.71 0.78
CA GLY A 237 -10.11 8.45 0.62
C GLY A 237 -9.42 8.01 1.90
N THR A 238 -9.39 6.71 2.14
CA THR A 238 -8.88 6.10 3.38
C THR A 238 -7.35 6.21 3.55
N GLY A 239 -6.61 6.51 2.47
CA GLY A 239 -5.15 6.38 2.47
C GLY A 239 -4.65 4.93 2.59
N LEU A 240 -5.55 3.94 2.40
CA LEU A 240 -5.23 2.52 2.48
C LEU A 240 -5.03 1.87 1.12
N GLY A 241 -5.60 2.43 0.05
CA GLY A 241 -5.62 1.80 -1.26
C GLY A 241 -4.23 1.46 -1.81
N LEU A 242 -3.28 2.39 -1.76
CA LEU A 242 -1.92 2.17 -2.26
C LEU A 242 -1.09 1.22 -1.39
N PRO A 243 -1.09 1.31 -0.05
CA PRO A 243 -0.51 0.31 0.83
C PRO A 243 -1.07 -1.11 0.62
N ILE A 244 -2.39 -1.24 0.49
CA ILE A 244 -3.04 -2.54 0.21
C ILE A 244 -2.60 -3.07 -1.15
N ALA A 245 -2.62 -2.23 -2.19
CA ALA A 245 -2.17 -2.63 -3.52
C ALA A 245 -0.74 -3.17 -3.48
N ARG A 246 0.17 -2.50 -2.78
CA ARG A 246 1.55 -2.95 -2.61
C ARG A 246 1.63 -4.31 -1.94
N SER A 247 0.99 -4.46 -0.78
CA SER A 247 1.01 -5.74 -0.04
C SER A 247 0.39 -6.88 -0.83
N LEU A 248 -0.71 -6.63 -1.55
CA LEU A 248 -1.32 -7.64 -2.42
C LEU A 248 -0.38 -8.07 -3.55
N ILE A 249 0.31 -7.14 -4.20
CA ILE A 249 1.27 -7.47 -5.27
C ILE A 249 2.47 -8.22 -4.71
N GLU A 250 2.98 -7.86 -3.53
CA GLU A 250 4.05 -8.60 -2.84
C GLU A 250 3.61 -10.05 -2.52
N LEU A 251 2.36 -10.27 -2.08
CA LEU A 251 1.79 -11.60 -1.88
C LEU A 251 1.66 -12.42 -3.18
N HIS A 252 1.53 -11.75 -4.33
CA HIS A 252 1.57 -12.38 -5.65
C HIS A 252 3.00 -12.63 -6.16
N GLY A 253 4.04 -12.38 -5.34
CA GLY A 253 5.44 -12.49 -5.73
C GLY A 253 5.92 -11.39 -6.68
N GLY A 254 5.13 -10.33 -6.84
CA GLY A 254 5.43 -9.17 -7.67
C GLY A 254 5.99 -7.99 -6.89
N HIS A 255 6.10 -6.84 -7.56
CA HIS A 255 6.45 -5.58 -6.92
C HIS A 255 5.79 -4.39 -7.62
N ILE A 256 5.66 -3.27 -6.90
CA ILE A 256 5.15 -1.99 -7.42
C ILE A 256 6.30 -0.97 -7.41
N LYS A 257 6.43 -0.23 -8.52
CA LYS A 257 7.27 0.94 -8.63
C LYS A 257 6.39 2.16 -8.91
N ILE A 258 6.67 3.28 -8.24
CA ILE A 258 5.91 4.51 -8.40
C ILE A 258 6.89 5.62 -8.71
N ASP A 259 6.68 6.27 -9.84
CA ASP A 259 7.39 7.47 -10.25
C ASP A 259 6.38 8.63 -10.33
N SER A 260 6.65 9.74 -9.65
CA SER A 260 5.75 10.89 -9.61
C SER A 260 6.54 12.19 -9.53
N GLU A 261 6.07 13.18 -10.27
CA GLU A 261 6.62 14.54 -10.25
C GLU A 261 5.48 15.55 -10.19
N LYS A 262 5.61 16.51 -9.28
CA LYS A 262 4.55 17.51 -9.05
C LYS A 262 4.28 18.33 -10.32
N GLY A 263 3.01 18.35 -10.75
CA GLY A 263 2.57 19.01 -11.98
C GLY A 263 2.73 18.21 -13.27
N ARG A 264 3.29 16.98 -13.21
CA ARG A 264 3.47 16.09 -14.37
C ARG A 264 2.66 14.82 -14.32
N GLY A 265 2.13 14.48 -13.13
CA GLY A 265 1.35 13.27 -12.92
C GLY A 265 2.12 12.16 -12.22
N THR A 266 1.55 10.96 -12.28
CA THR A 266 2.11 9.78 -11.63
C THR A 266 2.12 8.59 -12.58
N GLU A 267 3.17 7.79 -12.51
CA GLU A 267 3.27 6.50 -13.17
C GLU A 267 3.40 5.40 -12.09
N VAL A 268 2.51 4.43 -12.13
CA VAL A 268 2.55 3.25 -11.26
C VAL A 268 2.82 2.03 -12.13
N GLY A 269 4.00 1.43 -11.98
CA GLY A 269 4.40 0.18 -12.60
C GLY A 269 4.14 -1.01 -11.66
N ILE A 270 3.38 -2.00 -12.10
CA ILE A 270 3.09 -3.24 -11.41
C ILE A 270 3.76 -4.37 -12.18
N PHE A 271 4.57 -5.16 -11.50
CA PHE A 271 5.35 -6.24 -12.11
C PHE A 271 4.97 -7.55 -11.45
N LEU A 272 4.40 -8.47 -12.26
CA LEU A 272 3.94 -9.79 -11.82
C LEU A 272 4.75 -10.87 -12.50
N PRO A 273 5.25 -11.88 -11.76
CA PRO A 273 5.93 -13.02 -12.35
C PRO A 273 4.93 -13.89 -13.13
N SER A 274 5.40 -14.56 -14.19
CA SER A 274 4.55 -15.54 -14.89
C SER A 274 4.28 -16.76 -14.00
N ALA A 275 3.18 -17.48 -14.28
CA ALA A 275 2.85 -18.72 -13.57
C ALA A 275 3.98 -19.74 -13.65
N THR A 276 4.64 -19.84 -14.80
CA THR A 276 5.79 -20.75 -15.02
C THR A 276 7.01 -20.35 -14.18
N THR A 277 7.29 -19.06 -14.03
CA THR A 277 8.42 -18.56 -13.23
C THR A 277 8.23 -18.82 -11.75
N LEU A 278 7.02 -18.71 -11.23
CA LEU A 278 6.70 -19.01 -9.83
C LEU A 278 6.92 -20.51 -9.52
N ASN A 279 6.45 -21.40 -10.38
CA ASN A 279 6.66 -22.85 -10.20
C ASN A 279 8.16 -23.23 -10.16
N ILE A 280 8.99 -22.57 -10.95
CA ILE A 280 10.44 -22.78 -10.93
C ILE A 280 11.06 -22.28 -9.63
N ARG A 281 10.64 -21.12 -9.12
CA ARG A 281 11.13 -20.58 -7.84
C ARG A 281 10.70 -21.45 -6.67
N GLU A 282 9.41 -21.83 -6.57
CA GLU A 282 8.90 -22.73 -5.53
C GLU A 282 9.65 -24.07 -5.53
N ALA A 283 9.91 -24.65 -6.71
CA ALA A 283 10.67 -25.88 -6.84
C ALA A 283 12.14 -25.70 -6.39
N ARG A 284 12.75 -24.56 -6.70
CA ARG A 284 14.12 -24.25 -6.30
C ARG A 284 14.26 -24.05 -4.79
N ASP A 285 13.30 -23.34 -4.17
CA ASP A 285 13.28 -23.11 -2.73
C ASP A 285 13.01 -24.40 -1.95
N ALA A 286 12.16 -25.29 -2.48
CA ALA A 286 11.93 -26.62 -1.92
C ALA A 286 13.20 -27.51 -1.98
N VAL A 287 14.02 -27.40 -3.03
CA VAL A 287 15.29 -28.12 -3.16
C VAL A 287 16.35 -27.55 -2.22
N LEU A 288 16.41 -26.22 -2.05
CA LEU A 288 17.39 -25.56 -1.18
C LEU A 288 17.02 -25.66 0.30
N GLY A 289 15.70 -25.70 0.63
CA GLY A 289 15.21 -25.85 2.01
C GLY A 289 15.43 -27.27 2.59
N ASN A 290 15.57 -28.30 1.74
CA ASN A 290 15.84 -29.68 2.18
C ASN A 290 17.35 -30.01 2.33
N GLY A 291 18.24 -29.06 2.02
CA GLY A 291 19.71 -29.25 2.11
C GLY A 291 20.35 -28.84 3.45
N GLY A 292 19.56 -28.41 4.45
CA GLY A 292 20.04 -27.87 5.73
C GLY A 292 19.89 -28.80 6.95
N GLY A 293 19.71 -30.10 6.75
CA GLY A 293 19.53 -31.07 7.85
C GLY A 293 20.35 -32.32 7.66
N ALA A 294 21.66 -32.21 7.84
CA ALA A 294 22.57 -33.37 8.07
C ALA A 294 23.70 -32.94 9.00
#